data_93acd99bd5428fc7dcac55c484479347
#
_entry.id   93acd99bd5428fc7dcac55c484479347
#
_cell.length_a   1.000
_cell.length_b   1.000
_cell.length_c   1.000
_cell.angle_alpha   90.00
_cell.angle_beta   90.00
_cell.angle_gamma   90.00
#
_symmetry.space_group_name_H-M   'P 1'
#
loop_
_entity.id
_entity.type
_entity.pdbx_description
1 polymer ?
#
loop_
_entity_poly.entity_id
_entity_poly.type
_entity_poly.pdbx_seq_one_letter_code
_entity_poly.pdbx_strand_id
1 'polypeptide(L)'
;AEVMEFEVRGALENFDELFDVFDFEAFAAASIGQVHRGRLRDGREVAVKVQYPLIDEIVKADLKNLKTLMRRLFALFTDADFEPLWGELQKGLLAEIDYLHEAENIRRMTALHAEVPEIVIPRVVDEATARNVLTMEFVEGIPPAQACSDSYPSELRDRWGVVLSEFQMRGILEHRLVHADPNMANFAFLDDGRVVVYDFGCVKEVPAKLALAYGRAFKAVIEDRVADLPEIFAEIGLSRIDGSSIPVELIEPYIELIGEVFREHPPYTFGEGNEEMYREVVRLGFEDWEEKTDMLFPEDVIFINRSLVGHFGNLSRLRATGPWRDLVLKYAAVGG
;
A
#
# COMPACT_ATOMS: atom_id res chain seq x y z
N ALA A 1 -15.98 19.95 -15.95
CA ALA A 1 -15.17 21.17 -15.96
C ALA A 1 -15.73 22.22 -14.99
N GLU A 2 -16.88 22.84 -15.26
CA GLU A 2 -17.44 23.95 -14.43
C GLU A 2 -17.55 23.63 -12.94
N VAL A 3 -18.02 22.43 -12.60
CA VAL A 3 -18.17 22.00 -11.20
C VAL A 3 -16.80 21.91 -10.51
N MET A 4 -15.79 21.34 -11.17
CA MET A 4 -14.44 21.20 -10.61
C MET A 4 -13.73 22.55 -10.51
N GLU A 5 -14.01 23.48 -11.44
CA GLU A 5 -13.54 24.85 -11.34
C GLU A 5 -14.10 25.55 -10.09
N PHE A 6 -15.39 25.36 -9.81
CA PHE A 6 -16.01 25.89 -8.60
C PHE A 6 -15.38 25.30 -7.33
N GLU A 7 -15.16 23.98 -7.28
CA GLU A 7 -14.57 23.31 -6.11
C GLU A 7 -13.13 23.77 -5.86
N VAL A 8 -12.28 23.80 -6.90
CA VAL A 8 -10.87 24.17 -6.70
C VAL A 8 -10.72 25.66 -6.36
N ARG A 9 -11.51 26.56 -6.98
CA ARG A 9 -11.51 27.98 -6.64
C ARG A 9 -12.08 28.27 -5.27
N GLY A 10 -13.06 27.49 -4.83
CA GLY A 10 -13.62 27.58 -3.49
C GLY A 10 -12.67 27.09 -2.40
N ALA A 11 -11.81 26.11 -2.72
CA ALA A 11 -10.82 25.57 -1.80
C ALA A 11 -9.55 26.43 -1.70
N LEU A 12 -9.16 27.08 -2.80
CA LEU A 12 -7.94 27.89 -2.92
C LEU A 12 -8.33 29.35 -3.18
N GLU A 13 -8.45 30.16 -2.12
CA GLU A 13 -8.86 31.57 -2.21
C GLU A 13 -7.95 32.41 -3.15
N ASN A 14 -6.67 32.03 -3.28
CA ASN A 14 -5.67 32.67 -4.12
C ASN A 14 -5.41 31.93 -5.44
N PHE A 15 -6.37 31.15 -5.95
CA PHE A 15 -6.22 30.31 -7.15
C PHE A 15 -5.61 31.09 -8.34
N ASP A 16 -6.14 32.26 -8.68
CA ASP A 16 -5.66 33.06 -9.81
C ASP A 16 -4.26 33.67 -9.58
N GLU A 17 -3.80 33.75 -8.33
CA GLU A 17 -2.43 34.17 -7.99
C GLU A 17 -1.45 32.99 -8.06
N LEU A 18 -1.90 31.78 -7.83
CA LEU A 18 -1.09 30.58 -7.83
C LEU A 18 -0.89 30.00 -9.23
N PHE A 19 -1.95 29.87 -10.01
CA PHE A 19 -1.90 29.20 -11.31
C PHE A 19 -1.76 30.17 -12.47
N ASP A 20 -0.82 29.88 -13.39
CA ASP A 20 -0.72 30.50 -14.70
C ASP A 20 -1.61 29.74 -15.72
N VAL A 21 -1.62 28.43 -15.64
CA VAL A 21 -2.47 27.54 -16.45
C VAL A 21 -3.07 26.47 -15.56
N PHE A 22 -4.34 26.19 -15.77
CA PHE A 22 -5.04 25.06 -15.14
C PHE A 22 -5.95 24.39 -16.16
N ASP A 23 -5.76 23.08 -16.37
CA ASP A 23 -6.60 22.30 -17.25
C ASP A 23 -7.78 21.72 -16.44
N PHE A 24 -8.99 22.23 -16.71
CA PHE A 24 -10.22 21.74 -16.07
C PHE A 24 -10.73 20.44 -16.68
N GLU A 25 -10.10 19.92 -17.73
CA GLU A 25 -10.30 18.55 -18.20
C GLU A 25 -9.37 17.61 -17.43
N ALA A 26 -9.95 16.68 -16.69
CA ALA A 26 -9.17 15.74 -15.88
C ALA A 26 -8.39 14.77 -16.77
N PHE A 27 -7.11 14.57 -16.50
CA PHE A 27 -6.32 13.57 -17.21
C PHE A 27 -6.35 12.20 -16.52
N ALA A 28 -6.76 12.14 -15.25
CA ALA A 28 -6.92 10.90 -14.50
C ALA A 28 -8.07 10.98 -13.49
N ALA A 29 -8.59 9.83 -13.10
CA ALA A 29 -9.53 9.69 -11.99
C ALA A 29 -8.77 9.32 -10.72
N ALA A 30 -9.19 9.88 -9.58
CA ALA A 30 -8.83 9.45 -8.24
C ALA A 30 -10.00 8.69 -7.60
N SER A 31 -9.79 7.97 -6.49
CA SER A 31 -10.84 7.20 -5.82
C SER A 31 -12.07 8.05 -5.45
N ILE A 32 -11.85 9.27 -4.99
CA ILE A 32 -12.88 10.21 -4.50
C ILE A 32 -12.86 11.55 -5.26
N GLY A 33 -12.19 11.65 -6.42
CA GLY A 33 -12.02 12.91 -7.13
C GLY A 33 -11.46 12.75 -8.53
N GLN A 34 -10.88 13.81 -9.03
CA GLN A 34 -10.22 13.90 -10.33
C GLN A 34 -8.84 14.49 -10.20
N VAL A 35 -7.95 14.18 -11.15
CA VAL A 35 -6.60 14.75 -11.21
C VAL A 35 -6.49 15.62 -12.45
N HIS A 36 -6.10 16.87 -12.21
CA HIS A 36 -5.94 17.91 -13.22
C HIS A 36 -4.47 18.30 -13.38
N ARG A 37 -4.07 18.72 -14.59
CA ARG A 37 -2.75 19.31 -14.82
C ARG A 37 -2.82 20.81 -14.67
N GLY A 38 -1.81 21.38 -14.02
CA GLY A 38 -1.66 22.82 -13.88
C GLY A 38 -0.20 23.26 -14.02
N ARG A 39 -0.01 24.55 -14.24
CA ARG A 39 1.28 25.20 -14.14
C ARG A 39 1.15 26.40 -13.20
N LEU A 40 2.00 26.42 -12.19
CA LEU A 40 2.09 27.54 -11.27
C LEU A 40 2.75 28.76 -11.95
N ARG A 41 2.54 29.95 -11.41
CA ARG A 41 3.14 31.18 -11.93
C ARG A 41 4.66 31.21 -11.84
N ASP A 42 5.25 30.40 -10.97
CA ASP A 42 6.71 30.23 -10.88
C ASP A 42 7.27 29.25 -11.93
N GLY A 43 6.40 28.65 -12.76
CA GLY A 43 6.74 27.76 -13.85
C GLY A 43 6.71 26.27 -13.49
N ARG A 44 6.49 25.88 -12.22
CA ARG A 44 6.37 24.47 -11.83
C ARG A 44 5.14 23.83 -12.47
N GLU A 45 5.32 22.68 -13.11
CA GLU A 45 4.21 21.82 -13.56
C GLU A 45 3.70 21.00 -12.37
N VAL A 46 2.38 20.94 -12.20
CA VAL A 46 1.75 20.30 -11.06
C VAL A 46 0.60 19.38 -11.46
N ALA A 47 0.39 18.33 -10.65
CA ALA A 47 -0.81 17.51 -10.63
C ALA A 47 -1.66 17.95 -9.45
N VAL A 48 -2.94 18.19 -9.70
CA VAL A 48 -3.89 18.68 -8.72
C VAL A 48 -5.03 17.69 -8.55
N LYS A 49 -5.06 16.96 -7.45
CA LYS A 49 -6.18 16.10 -7.06
C LYS A 49 -7.29 16.99 -6.46
N VAL A 50 -8.49 16.92 -6.99
CA VAL A 50 -9.66 17.68 -6.53
C VAL A 50 -10.78 16.71 -6.20
N GLN A 51 -11.33 16.78 -5.01
CA GLN A 51 -12.41 15.90 -4.58
C GLN A 51 -13.72 16.23 -5.31
N TYR A 52 -14.56 15.19 -5.48
CA TYR A 52 -15.91 15.41 -5.97
C TYR A 52 -16.71 16.23 -4.96
N PRO A 53 -17.61 17.12 -5.42
CA PRO A 53 -18.45 17.91 -4.53
C PRO A 53 -19.26 17.01 -3.61
N LEU A 54 -19.45 17.48 -2.37
CA LEU A 54 -20.25 16.81 -1.34
C LEU A 54 -19.76 15.41 -0.93
N ILE A 55 -18.56 14.99 -1.33
CA ILE A 55 -18.04 13.65 -0.98
C ILE A 55 -18.03 13.43 0.53
N ASP A 56 -17.71 14.45 1.30
CA ASP A 56 -17.73 14.47 2.77
C ASP A 56 -19.13 14.12 3.33
N GLU A 57 -20.18 14.70 2.74
CA GLU A 57 -21.57 14.48 3.18
C GLU A 57 -22.04 13.09 2.77
N ILE A 58 -21.71 12.67 1.55
CA ILE A 58 -22.05 11.35 1.03
C ILE A 58 -21.40 10.27 1.90
N VAL A 59 -20.10 10.35 2.15
CA VAL A 59 -19.37 9.37 2.96
C VAL A 59 -19.91 9.33 4.39
N LYS A 60 -20.20 10.49 5.02
CA LYS A 60 -20.78 10.53 6.36
C LYS A 60 -22.18 9.92 6.41
N ALA A 61 -23.00 10.15 5.38
CA ALA A 61 -24.34 9.56 5.29
C ALA A 61 -24.25 8.03 5.08
N ASP A 62 -23.36 7.56 4.21
CA ASP A 62 -23.16 6.15 3.95
C ASP A 62 -22.60 5.43 5.17
N LEU A 63 -21.64 6.03 5.89
CA LEU A 63 -21.13 5.51 7.16
C LEU A 63 -22.25 5.34 8.20
N LYS A 64 -23.18 6.31 8.31
CA LYS A 64 -24.30 6.20 9.25
C LYS A 64 -25.22 5.04 8.90
N ASN A 65 -25.49 4.82 7.62
CA ASN A 65 -26.30 3.70 7.15
C ASN A 65 -25.58 2.37 7.35
N LEU A 66 -24.30 2.31 6.99
CA LEU A 66 -23.45 1.15 7.13
C LEU A 66 -23.31 0.73 8.60
N LYS A 67 -23.13 1.67 9.52
CA LYS A 67 -23.09 1.41 10.96
C LYS A 67 -24.29 0.61 11.44
N THR A 68 -25.47 1.01 11.00
CA THR A 68 -26.72 0.36 11.42
C THR A 68 -26.82 -1.08 10.89
N LEU A 69 -26.39 -1.30 9.65
CA LEU A 69 -26.36 -2.62 9.04
C LEU A 69 -25.31 -3.52 9.69
N MET A 70 -24.08 -3.01 9.81
CA MET A 70 -22.96 -3.75 10.39
C MET A 70 -23.20 -4.14 11.86
N ARG A 71 -23.77 -3.25 12.66
CA ARG A 71 -24.15 -3.57 14.05
C ARG A 71 -25.10 -4.76 14.12
N ARG A 72 -26.11 -4.81 13.23
CA ARG A 72 -27.07 -5.94 13.18
C ARG A 72 -26.42 -7.23 12.76
N LEU A 73 -25.54 -7.17 11.76
CA LEU A 73 -24.79 -8.35 11.31
C LEU A 73 -23.82 -8.82 12.39
N PHE A 74 -23.08 -7.94 13.01
CA PHE A 74 -22.12 -8.25 14.06
C PHE A 74 -22.77 -8.96 15.25
N ALA A 75 -23.94 -8.48 15.68
CA ALA A 75 -24.73 -9.07 16.75
C ALA A 75 -25.27 -10.50 16.45
N LEU A 76 -25.21 -10.95 15.18
CA LEU A 76 -25.55 -12.34 14.82
C LEU A 76 -24.40 -13.31 15.05
N PHE A 77 -23.17 -12.82 15.13
CA PHE A 77 -21.95 -13.63 15.17
C PHE A 77 -21.23 -13.57 16.53
N THR A 78 -21.44 -12.49 17.31
CA THR A 78 -20.71 -12.30 18.58
C THR A 78 -21.47 -11.33 19.50
N ASP A 79 -21.26 -11.53 20.83
CA ASP A 79 -21.73 -10.63 21.89
C ASP A 79 -20.71 -9.52 22.21
N ALA A 80 -19.62 -9.40 21.46
CA ALA A 80 -18.61 -8.37 21.68
C ALA A 80 -19.15 -6.96 21.37
N ASP A 81 -18.53 -5.95 21.99
CA ASP A 81 -18.90 -4.54 21.74
C ASP A 81 -18.47 -4.12 20.33
N PHE A 82 -19.42 -3.68 19.53
CA PHE A 82 -19.22 -3.22 18.14
C PHE A 82 -18.61 -1.81 18.06
N GLU A 83 -18.80 -0.97 19.07
CA GLU A 83 -18.45 0.45 18.99
C GLU A 83 -16.95 0.72 18.82
N PRO A 84 -16.03 0.00 19.49
CA PRO A 84 -14.60 0.18 19.26
C PRO A 84 -14.19 -0.13 17.82
N LEU A 85 -14.65 -1.27 17.29
CA LEU A 85 -14.40 -1.68 15.90
C LEU A 85 -14.94 -0.66 14.89
N TRP A 86 -16.16 -0.18 15.14
CA TRP A 86 -16.77 0.85 14.30
C TRP A 86 -15.99 2.17 14.35
N GLY A 87 -15.52 2.57 15.52
CA GLY A 87 -14.71 3.77 15.71
C GLY A 87 -13.42 3.77 14.88
N GLU A 88 -12.74 2.64 14.83
CA GLU A 88 -11.54 2.44 14.01
C GLU A 88 -11.84 2.50 12.50
N LEU A 89 -12.85 1.77 12.04
CA LEU A 89 -13.29 1.81 10.64
C LEU A 89 -13.69 3.21 10.19
N GLN A 90 -14.46 3.91 11.03
CA GLN A 90 -14.89 5.27 10.74
C GLN A 90 -13.72 6.24 10.66
N LYS A 91 -12.76 6.15 11.58
CA LYS A 91 -11.54 6.97 11.54
C LYS A 91 -10.75 6.74 10.25
N GLY A 92 -10.54 5.47 9.86
CA GLY A 92 -9.84 5.13 8.64
C GLY A 92 -10.49 5.75 7.39
N LEU A 93 -11.80 5.55 7.23
CA LEU A 93 -12.55 6.07 6.09
C LEU A 93 -12.63 7.61 6.06
N LEU A 94 -12.70 8.27 7.22
CA LEU A 94 -12.67 9.73 7.29
C LEU A 94 -11.27 10.31 7.03
N ALA A 95 -10.21 9.58 7.32
CA ALA A 95 -8.85 10.00 6.98
C ALA A 95 -8.60 9.97 5.47
N GLU A 96 -9.19 9.01 4.76
CA GLU A 96 -9.07 8.89 3.30
C GLU A 96 -9.71 10.06 2.52
N ILE A 97 -10.65 10.79 3.12
CA ILE A 97 -11.28 11.96 2.50
C ILE A 97 -10.62 13.30 2.91
N ASP A 98 -9.48 13.27 3.61
CA ASP A 98 -8.75 14.47 4.01
C ASP A 98 -7.39 14.55 3.30
N TYR A 99 -7.31 15.35 2.25
CA TYR A 99 -6.08 15.53 1.49
C TYR A 99 -4.94 16.22 2.26
N LEU A 100 -5.22 16.91 3.36
CA LEU A 100 -4.16 17.40 4.24
C LEU A 100 -3.46 16.24 4.96
N HIS A 101 -4.20 15.18 5.28
CA HIS A 101 -3.62 13.95 5.83
C HIS A 101 -2.75 13.23 4.79
N GLU A 102 -3.21 13.11 3.53
CA GLU A 102 -2.41 12.56 2.45
C GLU A 102 -1.13 13.39 2.20
N ALA A 103 -1.25 14.73 2.20
CA ALA A 103 -0.10 15.63 2.07
C ALA A 103 0.95 15.41 3.18
N GLU A 104 0.52 15.20 4.42
CA GLU A 104 1.43 14.88 5.52
C GLU A 104 2.11 13.53 5.34
N ASN A 105 1.39 12.51 4.89
CA ASN A 105 1.95 11.21 4.56
C ASN A 105 3.02 11.33 3.45
N ILE A 106 2.75 12.10 2.40
CA ILE A 106 3.72 12.37 1.32
C ILE A 106 5.00 12.98 1.90
N ARG A 107 4.91 13.99 2.77
CA ARG A 107 6.09 14.63 3.37
C ARG A 107 6.89 13.63 4.23
N ARG A 108 6.22 12.84 5.05
CA ARG A 108 6.85 11.80 5.88
C ARG A 108 7.56 10.78 5.00
N MET A 109 6.90 10.25 3.98
CA MET A 109 7.46 9.25 3.08
C MET A 109 8.61 9.82 2.25
N THR A 110 8.51 11.07 1.77
CA THR A 110 9.60 11.76 1.07
C THR A 110 10.84 11.89 1.97
N ALA A 111 10.67 12.27 3.22
CA ALA A 111 11.78 12.39 4.16
C ALA A 111 12.47 11.04 4.45
N LEU A 112 11.69 9.97 4.62
CA LEU A 112 12.20 8.62 4.89
C LEU A 112 12.94 8.00 3.69
N HIS A 113 12.59 8.39 2.47
CA HIS A 113 13.19 7.85 1.24
C HIS A 113 14.17 8.82 0.56
N ALA A 114 14.54 9.92 1.23
CA ALA A 114 15.39 10.98 0.64
C ALA A 114 16.76 10.47 0.15
N GLU A 115 17.27 9.39 0.74
CA GLU A 115 18.57 8.80 0.38
C GLU A 115 18.47 7.71 -0.71
N VAL A 116 17.26 7.44 -1.23
CA VAL A 116 17.00 6.45 -2.29
C VAL A 116 16.44 7.16 -3.52
N PRO A 117 17.29 7.72 -4.38
CA PRO A 117 16.86 8.52 -5.53
C PRO A 117 16.05 7.71 -6.56
N GLU A 118 16.10 6.39 -6.49
CA GLU A 118 15.32 5.48 -7.33
C GLU A 118 13.82 5.51 -6.98
N ILE A 119 13.46 5.90 -5.75
CA ILE A 119 12.08 6.08 -5.30
C ILE A 119 11.72 7.55 -5.47
N VAL A 120 10.85 7.86 -6.41
CA VAL A 120 10.43 9.24 -6.72
C VAL A 120 9.06 9.48 -6.08
N ILE A 121 8.99 10.40 -5.13
CA ILE A 121 7.74 10.83 -4.50
C ILE A 121 7.54 12.31 -4.89
N PRO A 122 6.47 12.64 -5.67
CA PRO A 122 6.17 14.01 -6.04
C PRO A 122 5.97 14.87 -4.79
N ARG A 123 6.64 16.03 -4.72
CA ARG A 123 6.56 16.90 -3.55
C ARG A 123 5.25 17.66 -3.52
N VAL A 124 4.71 17.82 -2.31
CA VAL A 124 3.51 18.63 -2.09
C VAL A 124 3.82 20.12 -2.31
N VAL A 125 2.89 20.82 -2.93
CA VAL A 125 2.89 22.28 -3.06
C VAL A 125 1.95 22.84 -2.00
N ASP A 126 2.50 23.21 -0.85
CA ASP A 126 1.73 23.57 0.34
C ASP A 126 0.80 24.75 0.12
N GLU A 127 1.29 25.79 -0.60
CA GLU A 127 0.53 26.99 -0.91
C GLU A 127 -0.68 26.75 -1.83
N ALA A 128 -0.71 25.60 -2.53
CA ALA A 128 -1.81 25.20 -3.42
C ALA A 128 -2.51 23.92 -2.93
N THR A 129 -2.41 23.62 -1.64
CA THR A 129 -3.03 22.43 -1.02
C THR A 129 -4.03 22.83 0.06
N ALA A 130 -5.19 22.20 0.05
CA ALA A 130 -6.27 22.40 1.01
C ALA A 130 -6.91 21.03 1.34
N ARG A 131 -7.90 21.03 2.23
CA ARG A 131 -8.54 19.79 2.71
C ARG A 131 -9.11 18.92 1.57
N ASN A 132 -9.63 19.54 0.53
CA ASN A 132 -10.27 18.86 -0.62
C ASN A 132 -9.49 19.05 -1.94
N VAL A 133 -8.30 19.67 -1.87
CA VAL A 133 -7.40 19.88 -3.01
C VAL A 133 -5.98 19.53 -2.59
N LEU A 134 -5.36 18.55 -3.26
CA LEU A 134 -3.95 18.20 -3.07
C LEU A 134 -3.17 18.51 -4.33
N THR A 135 -2.22 19.42 -4.21
CA THR A 135 -1.32 19.82 -5.29
C THR A 135 0.08 19.26 -5.05
N MET A 136 0.62 18.58 -6.04
CA MET A 136 1.96 18.01 -6.02
C MET A 136 2.71 18.25 -7.33
N GLU A 137 4.02 18.11 -7.32
CA GLU A 137 4.83 18.14 -8.54
C GLU A 137 4.27 17.18 -9.59
N PHE A 138 4.21 17.60 -10.84
CA PHE A 138 3.85 16.73 -11.94
C PHE A 138 5.07 15.91 -12.37
N VAL A 139 4.99 14.60 -12.25
CA VAL A 139 6.00 13.67 -12.73
C VAL A 139 5.35 12.78 -13.76
N GLU A 140 5.79 12.87 -15.00
CA GLU A 140 5.33 11.99 -16.06
C GLU A 140 6.06 10.65 -15.98
N GLY A 141 5.31 9.55 -16.02
CA GLY A 141 5.88 8.22 -15.96
C GLY A 141 5.16 7.24 -16.89
N ILE A 142 5.81 6.13 -17.17
CA ILE A 142 5.25 5.01 -17.92
C ILE A 142 4.14 4.37 -17.08
N PRO A 143 2.91 4.30 -17.58
CA PRO A 143 1.82 3.70 -16.83
C PRO A 143 2.02 2.18 -16.68
N PRO A 144 1.46 1.56 -15.63
CA PRO A 144 1.64 0.14 -15.32
C PRO A 144 1.31 -0.81 -16.47
N ALA A 145 0.25 -0.52 -17.21
CA ALA A 145 -0.17 -1.37 -18.33
C ALA A 145 0.90 -1.45 -19.43
N GLN A 146 1.66 -0.37 -19.63
CA GLN A 146 2.77 -0.35 -20.59
C GLN A 146 4.03 -0.98 -19.98
N ALA A 147 4.38 -0.61 -18.73
CA ALA A 147 5.56 -1.15 -18.05
C ALA A 147 5.54 -2.67 -17.92
N CYS A 148 4.37 -3.27 -17.71
CA CYS A 148 4.18 -4.73 -17.63
C CYS A 148 4.13 -5.41 -19.02
N SER A 149 4.17 -4.66 -20.12
CA SER A 149 4.15 -5.22 -21.48
C SER A 149 5.54 -5.60 -21.96
N ASP A 150 5.60 -6.31 -23.10
CA ASP A 150 6.87 -6.64 -23.76
C ASP A 150 7.51 -5.45 -24.51
N SER A 151 6.94 -4.27 -24.39
CA SER A 151 7.49 -3.03 -24.98
C SER A 151 8.76 -2.56 -24.30
N TYR A 152 9.03 -3.05 -23.08
CA TYR A 152 10.21 -2.69 -22.29
C TYR A 152 11.10 -3.91 -22.03
N PRO A 153 12.45 -3.74 -22.04
CA PRO A 153 13.40 -4.81 -21.75
C PRO A 153 13.17 -5.45 -20.37
N SER A 154 13.47 -6.75 -20.23
CA SER A 154 13.38 -7.46 -18.95
C SER A 154 14.25 -6.80 -17.88
N GLU A 155 15.46 -6.35 -18.24
CA GLU A 155 16.41 -5.72 -17.34
C GLU A 155 15.86 -4.42 -16.71
N LEU A 156 14.99 -3.71 -17.42
CA LEU A 156 14.35 -2.51 -16.92
C LEU A 156 13.19 -2.88 -15.96
N ARG A 157 12.42 -3.90 -16.31
CA ARG A 157 11.36 -4.44 -15.43
C ARG A 157 11.92 -5.02 -14.14
N ASP A 158 13.08 -5.68 -14.23
CA ASP A 158 13.82 -6.20 -13.07
C ASP A 158 14.24 -5.06 -12.12
N ARG A 159 14.78 -3.97 -12.66
CA ARG A 159 15.14 -2.78 -11.88
C ARG A 159 13.92 -2.18 -11.17
N TRP A 160 12.82 -2.00 -11.88
CA TRP A 160 11.58 -1.49 -11.28
C TRP A 160 11.06 -2.42 -10.16
N GLY A 161 11.14 -3.74 -10.37
CA GLY A 161 10.78 -4.73 -9.36
C GLY A 161 11.64 -4.63 -8.11
N VAL A 162 12.95 -4.45 -8.26
CA VAL A 162 13.88 -4.26 -7.14
C VAL A 162 13.56 -2.97 -6.37
N VAL A 163 13.31 -1.86 -7.07
CA VAL A 163 12.94 -0.57 -6.42
C VAL A 163 11.62 -0.68 -5.67
N LEU A 164 10.60 -1.32 -6.26
CA LEU A 164 9.32 -1.57 -5.57
C LEU A 164 9.52 -2.40 -4.30
N SER A 165 10.37 -3.43 -4.37
CA SER A 165 10.65 -4.29 -3.23
C SER A 165 11.45 -3.57 -2.15
N GLU A 166 12.39 -2.71 -2.55
CA GLU A 166 13.12 -1.86 -1.62
C GLU A 166 12.18 -0.89 -0.90
N PHE A 167 11.27 -0.23 -1.62
CA PHE A 167 10.25 0.63 -1.04
C PHE A 167 9.38 -0.11 -0.02
N GLN A 168 8.91 -1.31 -0.36
CA GLN A 168 8.05 -2.12 0.51
C GLN A 168 8.78 -2.61 1.76
N MET A 169 9.98 -3.18 1.60
CA MET A 169 10.74 -3.75 2.71
C MET A 169 11.25 -2.67 3.67
N ARG A 170 11.70 -1.53 3.15
CA ARG A 170 12.04 -0.36 3.98
C ARG A 170 10.84 0.11 4.78
N GLY A 171 9.68 0.21 4.14
CA GLY A 171 8.44 0.64 4.81
C GLY A 171 8.10 -0.25 6.01
N ILE A 172 8.17 -1.56 5.87
CA ILE A 172 7.81 -2.51 6.94
C ILE A 172 8.92 -2.61 7.99
N LEU A 173 10.17 -2.86 7.57
CA LEU A 173 11.23 -3.33 8.47
C LEU A 173 12.13 -2.22 9.00
N GLU A 174 12.37 -1.16 8.22
CA GLU A 174 13.28 -0.06 8.58
C GLU A 174 12.52 1.14 9.14
N HIS A 175 11.64 1.71 8.32
CA HIS A 175 10.95 2.97 8.64
C HIS A 175 9.72 2.77 9.52
N ARG A 176 9.16 1.56 9.53
CA ARG A 176 7.92 1.21 10.24
C ARG A 176 6.75 2.14 9.83
N LEU A 177 6.74 2.51 8.58
CA LEU A 177 5.71 3.29 7.91
C LEU A 177 5.50 2.72 6.52
N VAL A 178 4.45 1.91 6.34
CA VAL A 178 4.22 1.16 5.12
C VAL A 178 3.13 1.80 4.26
N HIS A 179 3.36 1.80 2.96
CA HIS A 179 2.33 2.07 1.96
C HIS A 179 1.41 0.85 1.88
N ALA A 180 0.20 0.98 2.42
CA ALA A 180 -0.69 -0.15 2.63
C ALA A 180 -1.70 -0.40 1.48
N ASP A 181 -1.63 0.37 0.39
CA ASP A 181 -2.38 0.13 -0.84
C ASP A 181 -1.48 -0.36 -1.98
N PRO A 182 -1.37 -1.67 -2.20
CA PRO A 182 -0.49 -2.25 -3.21
C PRO A 182 -1.04 -2.15 -4.64
N ASN A 183 -2.06 -1.31 -4.88
CA ASN A 183 -2.61 -1.14 -6.21
C ASN A 183 -1.53 -0.61 -7.17
N MET A 184 -1.30 -1.35 -8.27
CA MET A 184 -0.29 -0.98 -9.26
C MET A 184 -0.57 0.40 -9.90
N ALA A 185 -1.81 0.87 -9.92
CA ALA A 185 -2.18 2.19 -10.43
C ALA A 185 -1.60 3.36 -9.61
N ASN A 186 -1.15 3.11 -8.38
CA ASN A 186 -0.49 4.09 -7.52
C ASN A 186 0.97 4.32 -7.91
N PHE A 187 1.48 3.58 -8.88
CA PHE A 187 2.87 3.63 -9.34
C PHE A 187 2.98 4.03 -10.81
N ALA A 188 4.10 4.64 -11.16
CA ALA A 188 4.54 4.75 -12.55
C ALA A 188 6.04 4.50 -12.62
N PHE A 189 6.54 4.30 -13.83
CA PHE A 189 7.86 3.81 -14.08
C PHE A 189 8.63 4.78 -14.98
N LEU A 190 9.95 4.92 -14.76
CA LEU A 190 10.79 5.79 -15.56
C LEU A 190 11.79 4.96 -16.37
N ASP A 191 12.17 5.46 -17.55
CA ASP A 191 13.07 4.78 -18.48
C ASP A 191 14.47 4.52 -17.89
N ASP A 192 14.85 5.25 -16.85
CA ASP A 192 16.11 5.09 -16.14
C ASP A 192 16.07 4.08 -14.99
N GLY A 193 14.94 3.40 -14.76
CA GLY A 193 14.74 2.36 -13.74
C GLY A 193 14.16 2.86 -12.42
N ARG A 194 13.90 4.16 -12.29
CA ARG A 194 13.22 4.73 -11.10
C ARG A 194 11.74 4.41 -11.11
N VAL A 195 11.13 4.44 -9.92
CA VAL A 195 9.70 4.24 -9.71
C VAL A 195 9.08 5.45 -9.02
N VAL A 196 7.98 5.94 -9.57
CA VAL A 196 7.19 7.04 -9.00
C VAL A 196 6.05 6.47 -8.18
N VAL A 197 5.80 7.03 -7.00
CA VAL A 197 4.67 6.68 -6.13
C VAL A 197 3.78 7.90 -5.99
N TYR A 198 2.50 7.79 -6.41
CA TYR A 198 1.60 8.96 -6.53
C TYR A 198 0.58 9.11 -5.42
N ASP A 199 0.19 8.03 -4.77
CA ASP A 199 -0.93 8.02 -3.80
C ASP A 199 -0.45 7.60 -2.42
N PHE A 200 -0.76 8.39 -1.40
CA PHE A 200 -0.39 8.15 -0.01
C PHE A 200 -1.59 8.27 0.93
N GLY A 201 -2.80 8.11 0.41
CA GLY A 201 -4.03 8.09 1.21
C GLY A 201 -4.07 6.93 2.21
N CYS A 202 -3.42 5.81 1.88
CA CYS A 202 -3.35 4.63 2.73
C CYS A 202 -1.92 4.33 3.19
N VAL A 203 -1.45 5.06 4.21
CA VAL A 203 -0.16 4.82 4.88
C VAL A 203 -0.42 4.39 6.32
N LYS A 204 0.25 3.33 6.77
CA LYS A 204 0.06 2.75 8.11
C LYS A 204 1.38 2.65 8.86
N GLU A 205 1.33 3.00 10.15
CA GLU A 205 2.45 2.76 11.06
C GLU A 205 2.55 1.29 11.42
N VAL A 206 3.76 0.75 11.43
CA VAL A 206 4.05 -0.62 11.82
C VAL A 206 4.61 -0.63 13.24
N PRO A 207 3.93 -1.24 14.21
CA PRO A 207 4.45 -1.37 15.56
C PRO A 207 5.85 -2.02 15.55
N ALA A 208 6.77 -1.52 16.37
CA ALA A 208 8.15 -2.04 16.41
C ALA A 208 8.20 -3.55 16.62
N LYS A 209 7.38 -4.06 17.55
CA LYS A 209 7.26 -5.50 17.80
C LYS A 209 6.87 -6.30 16.57
N LEU A 210 5.98 -5.75 15.77
CA LEU A 210 5.50 -6.38 14.54
C LEU A 210 6.60 -6.38 13.46
N ALA A 211 7.30 -5.27 13.25
CA ALA A 211 8.43 -5.19 12.32
C ALA A 211 9.54 -6.20 12.67
N LEU A 212 9.88 -6.31 13.97
CA LEU A 212 10.85 -7.29 14.46
C LEU A 212 10.41 -8.73 14.20
N ALA A 213 9.13 -9.04 14.47
CA ALA A 213 8.58 -10.38 14.24
C ALA A 213 8.59 -10.74 12.75
N TYR A 214 8.19 -9.83 11.86
CA TYR A 214 8.30 -10.06 10.41
C TYR A 214 9.75 -10.27 9.96
N GLY A 215 10.71 -9.48 10.48
CA GLY A 215 12.13 -9.68 10.19
C GLY A 215 12.63 -11.06 10.62
N ARG A 216 12.21 -11.54 11.80
CA ARG A 216 12.50 -12.90 12.30
C ARG A 216 11.81 -13.97 11.47
N ALA A 217 10.55 -13.76 11.09
CA ALA A 217 9.79 -14.70 10.26
C ALA A 217 10.45 -14.86 8.88
N PHE A 218 10.81 -13.76 8.21
CA PHE A 218 11.55 -13.84 6.94
C PHE A 218 12.87 -14.61 7.09
N LYS A 219 13.66 -14.34 8.14
CA LYS A 219 14.90 -15.09 8.41
C LYS A 219 14.62 -16.56 8.65
N ALA A 220 13.59 -16.91 9.41
CA ALA A 220 13.20 -18.30 9.67
C ALA A 220 12.85 -19.04 8.38
N VAL A 221 12.10 -18.40 7.47
CA VAL A 221 11.78 -18.96 6.14
C VAL A 221 13.05 -19.15 5.29
N ILE A 222 13.91 -18.13 5.24
CA ILE A 222 15.16 -18.15 4.46
C ILE A 222 16.13 -19.25 4.95
N GLU A 223 16.18 -19.48 6.25
CA GLU A 223 17.06 -20.42 6.92
C GLU A 223 16.42 -21.82 7.12
N ASP A 224 15.25 -22.03 6.55
CA ASP A 224 14.46 -23.28 6.67
C ASP A 224 14.11 -23.68 8.10
N ARG A 225 13.89 -22.67 8.97
CA ARG A 225 13.49 -22.84 10.37
C ARG A 225 12.00 -22.61 10.57
N VAL A 226 11.18 -23.27 9.74
CA VAL A 226 9.71 -23.10 9.72
C VAL A 226 9.08 -23.42 11.09
N ALA A 227 9.69 -24.32 11.86
CA ALA A 227 9.26 -24.69 13.21
C ALA A 227 9.26 -23.51 14.22
N ASP A 228 10.00 -22.43 13.95
CA ASP A 228 10.06 -21.25 14.81
C ASP A 228 8.86 -20.29 14.58
N LEU A 229 8.16 -20.41 13.44
CA LEU A 229 7.12 -19.48 13.04
C LEU A 229 5.90 -19.43 13.99
N PRO A 230 5.39 -20.55 14.53
CA PRO A 230 4.28 -20.52 15.48
C PRO A 230 4.56 -19.62 16.71
N GLU A 231 5.78 -19.66 17.25
CA GLU A 231 6.18 -18.82 18.37
C GLU A 231 6.28 -17.36 17.98
N ILE A 232 6.92 -17.07 16.84
CA ILE A 232 7.05 -15.71 16.29
C ILE A 232 5.68 -15.09 16.03
N PHE A 233 4.74 -15.85 15.48
CA PHE A 233 3.40 -15.37 15.19
C PHE A 233 2.56 -15.15 16.45
N ALA A 234 2.70 -16.02 17.46
CA ALA A 234 2.04 -15.83 18.75
C ALA A 234 2.47 -14.52 19.44
N GLU A 235 3.74 -14.11 19.30
CA GLU A 235 4.23 -12.85 19.83
C GLU A 235 3.47 -11.63 19.30
N ILE A 236 3.00 -11.66 18.06
CA ILE A 236 2.27 -10.57 17.41
C ILE A 236 0.75 -10.73 17.49
N GLY A 237 0.28 -11.70 18.26
CA GLY A 237 -1.14 -11.94 18.50
C GLY A 237 -1.82 -12.76 17.40
N LEU A 238 -1.06 -13.35 16.48
CA LEU A 238 -1.57 -14.32 15.53
C LEU A 238 -1.65 -15.69 16.24
N SER A 239 -2.83 -16.06 16.68
CA SER A 239 -3.07 -17.23 17.53
C SER A 239 -4.45 -17.83 17.27
N ARG A 240 -4.78 -18.95 17.88
CA ARG A 240 -6.15 -19.43 17.95
C ARG A 240 -6.96 -18.63 18.99
N ILE A 241 -8.29 -18.68 18.88
CA ILE A 241 -9.22 -17.99 19.79
C ILE A 241 -9.02 -18.45 21.25
N ASP A 242 -8.63 -19.70 21.46
CA ASP A 242 -8.33 -20.25 22.78
C ASP A 242 -6.95 -19.83 23.35
N GLY A 243 -6.20 -19.01 22.60
CA GLY A 243 -4.87 -18.53 22.95
C GLY A 243 -3.73 -19.49 22.61
N SER A 244 -4.01 -20.66 22.04
CA SER A 244 -2.96 -21.57 21.56
C SER A 244 -2.29 -21.06 20.29
N SER A 245 -1.05 -21.50 20.05
CA SER A 245 -0.31 -21.20 18.83
C SER A 245 -0.96 -21.84 17.62
N ILE A 246 -0.81 -21.20 16.45
CA ILE A 246 -1.23 -21.78 15.18
C ILE A 246 -0.33 -22.97 14.87
N PRO A 247 -0.88 -24.16 14.56
CA PRO A 247 -0.11 -25.31 14.17
C PRO A 247 0.73 -25.04 12.91
N VAL A 248 1.95 -25.55 12.87
CA VAL A 248 2.87 -25.34 11.75
C VAL A 248 2.29 -25.90 10.44
N GLU A 249 1.51 -26.96 10.52
CA GLU A 249 0.83 -27.62 9.40
C GLU A 249 -0.12 -26.69 8.63
N LEU A 250 -0.69 -25.68 9.32
CA LEU A 250 -1.54 -24.66 8.69
C LEU A 250 -0.75 -23.53 8.07
N ILE A 251 0.50 -23.34 8.47
CA ILE A 251 1.40 -22.30 7.99
C ILE A 251 2.26 -22.82 6.82
N GLU A 252 2.68 -24.06 6.92
CA GLU A 252 3.64 -24.72 6.01
C GLU A 252 3.28 -24.58 4.53
N PRO A 253 2.02 -24.78 4.07
CA PRO A 253 1.68 -24.63 2.66
C PRO A 253 1.92 -23.20 2.13
N TYR A 254 1.68 -22.18 2.97
CA TYR A 254 1.98 -20.79 2.60
C TYR A 254 3.49 -20.54 2.55
N ILE A 255 4.24 -21.14 3.48
CA ILE A 255 5.68 -20.97 3.56
C ILE A 255 6.38 -21.73 2.43
N GLU A 256 5.89 -22.88 2.00
CA GLU A 256 6.40 -23.57 0.82
C GLU A 256 6.28 -22.70 -0.41
N LEU A 257 5.08 -22.11 -0.60
CA LEU A 257 4.78 -21.27 -1.76
C LEU A 257 5.56 -19.96 -1.78
N ILE A 258 5.58 -19.21 -0.67
CA ILE A 258 6.27 -17.92 -0.56
C ILE A 258 7.78 -18.14 -0.35
N GLY A 259 8.15 -19.19 0.35
CA GLY A 259 9.53 -19.52 0.69
C GLY A 259 10.41 -19.80 -0.51
N GLU A 260 9.84 -20.30 -1.60
CA GLU A 260 10.54 -20.54 -2.85
C GLU A 260 11.25 -19.27 -3.35
N VAL A 261 10.57 -18.12 -3.26
CA VAL A 261 11.11 -16.80 -3.63
C VAL A 261 12.40 -16.46 -2.87
N PHE A 262 12.51 -16.89 -1.61
CA PHE A 262 13.58 -16.49 -0.69
C PHE A 262 14.62 -17.60 -0.44
N ARG A 263 14.30 -18.87 -0.70
CA ARG A 263 15.21 -20.00 -0.48
C ARG A 263 16.16 -20.24 -1.64
N GLU A 264 15.71 -20.01 -2.87
CA GLU A 264 16.56 -20.21 -4.04
C GLU A 264 17.68 -19.17 -4.08
N HIS A 265 18.88 -19.62 -4.43
CA HIS A 265 19.98 -18.71 -4.74
C HIS A 265 19.69 -17.99 -6.04
N PRO A 266 19.83 -16.64 -6.01
CA PRO A 266 19.31 -15.74 -7.04
C PRO A 266 19.79 -16.05 -8.45
N PRO A 267 19.01 -15.57 -9.43
CA PRO A 267 17.83 -14.75 -9.27
C PRO A 267 16.51 -15.53 -9.45
N TYR A 268 15.51 -15.31 -8.57
CA TYR A 268 14.15 -15.80 -8.76
C TYR A 268 13.36 -14.84 -9.66
N THR A 269 12.63 -15.40 -10.65
CA THR A 269 11.79 -14.64 -11.58
C THR A 269 10.32 -14.78 -11.21
N PHE A 270 9.65 -13.70 -10.91
CA PHE A 270 8.20 -13.68 -10.75
C PHE A 270 7.49 -13.82 -12.11
N GLY A 271 6.37 -14.52 -12.19
CA GLY A 271 5.49 -14.57 -13.35
C GLY A 271 5.78 -15.63 -14.39
N GLU A 272 6.95 -16.23 -14.44
CA GLU A 272 7.24 -17.40 -15.31
C GLU A 272 6.78 -18.70 -14.65
N GLY A 273 5.54 -19.11 -14.91
CA GLY A 273 4.95 -20.33 -14.32
C GLY A 273 4.37 -20.12 -12.91
N ASN A 274 4.59 -18.96 -12.29
CA ASN A 274 4.15 -18.59 -10.94
C ASN A 274 3.03 -17.56 -10.94
N GLU A 275 2.34 -17.35 -12.05
CA GLU A 275 1.11 -16.54 -12.12
C GLU A 275 0.03 -17.07 -11.16
N GLU A 276 0.17 -18.33 -10.77
CA GLU A 276 -0.70 -19.02 -9.83
C GLU A 276 -0.38 -18.72 -8.37
N MET A 277 0.82 -18.23 -8.00
CA MET A 277 1.20 -18.03 -6.59
C MET A 277 0.19 -17.14 -5.86
N TYR A 278 -0.21 -16.00 -6.45
CA TYR A 278 -1.23 -15.15 -5.86
C TYR A 278 -2.58 -15.87 -5.73
N ARG A 279 -3.00 -16.60 -6.78
CA ARG A 279 -4.24 -17.37 -6.78
C ARG A 279 -4.17 -18.50 -5.76
N GLU A 280 -3.01 -19.13 -5.63
CA GLU A 280 -2.78 -20.22 -4.71
C GLU A 280 -2.78 -19.74 -3.24
N VAL A 281 -2.17 -18.59 -2.93
CA VAL A 281 -2.27 -17.96 -1.62
C VAL A 281 -3.73 -17.68 -1.27
N VAL A 282 -4.51 -17.15 -2.22
CA VAL A 282 -5.94 -16.90 -2.04
C VAL A 282 -6.70 -18.22 -1.87
N ARG A 283 -6.41 -19.23 -2.70
CA ARG A 283 -7.02 -20.57 -2.61
C ARG A 283 -6.77 -21.20 -1.24
N LEU A 284 -5.52 -21.24 -0.80
CA LEU A 284 -5.14 -21.72 0.54
C LEU A 284 -5.84 -20.94 1.65
N GLY A 285 -6.13 -19.66 1.44
CA GLY A 285 -6.91 -18.86 2.39
C GLY A 285 -8.34 -19.33 2.55
N PHE A 286 -8.93 -19.95 1.52
CA PHE A 286 -10.29 -20.50 1.54
C PHE A 286 -10.32 -22.02 1.83
N GLU A 287 -9.24 -22.74 1.64
CA GLU A 287 -9.12 -24.14 2.06
C GLU A 287 -9.05 -24.23 3.58
N ASP A 288 -9.61 -25.27 4.13
CA ASP A 288 -9.68 -25.51 5.58
C ASP A 288 -10.29 -24.34 6.36
N TRP A 289 -11.30 -23.66 5.75
CA TRP A 289 -11.99 -22.52 6.35
C TRP A 289 -12.49 -22.83 7.76
N GLU A 290 -12.98 -24.05 8.00
CA GLU A 290 -13.47 -24.47 9.31
C GLU A 290 -12.36 -24.46 10.37
N GLU A 291 -11.13 -24.87 10.03
CA GLU A 291 -9.97 -24.84 10.93
C GLU A 291 -9.40 -23.42 11.11
N LYS A 292 -9.62 -22.53 10.12
CA LYS A 292 -9.14 -21.15 10.12
C LYS A 292 -10.11 -20.18 10.79
N THR A 293 -11.38 -20.54 10.97
CA THR A 293 -12.35 -19.72 11.71
C THR A 293 -11.98 -19.50 13.17
N ASP A 294 -11.12 -20.36 13.73
CA ASP A 294 -10.63 -20.24 15.10
C ASP A 294 -9.36 -19.37 15.23
N MET A 295 -8.90 -18.74 14.13
CA MET A 295 -7.71 -17.89 14.15
C MET A 295 -8.06 -16.44 14.45
N LEU A 296 -7.24 -15.81 15.29
CA LEU A 296 -7.23 -14.36 15.52
C LEU A 296 -6.16 -13.73 14.66
N PHE A 297 -6.57 -12.77 13.84
CA PHE A 297 -5.69 -11.95 13.02
C PHE A 297 -5.76 -10.51 13.50
N PRO A 298 -4.72 -9.99 14.17
CA PRO A 298 -4.64 -8.57 14.48
C PRO A 298 -4.74 -7.71 13.21
N GLU A 299 -5.37 -6.55 13.32
CA GLU A 299 -5.59 -5.65 12.19
C GLU A 299 -4.27 -5.30 11.47
N ASP A 300 -3.24 -4.95 12.24
CA ASP A 300 -1.91 -4.61 11.70
C ASP A 300 -1.29 -5.75 10.88
N VAL A 301 -1.50 -7.00 11.30
CA VAL A 301 -1.05 -8.20 10.56
C VAL A 301 -1.79 -8.33 9.23
N ILE A 302 -3.10 -8.10 9.24
CA ILE A 302 -3.93 -8.14 8.02
C ILE A 302 -3.43 -7.10 7.01
N PHE A 303 -3.18 -5.87 7.45
CA PHE A 303 -2.69 -4.80 6.57
C PHE A 303 -1.33 -5.11 5.96
N ILE A 304 -0.38 -5.59 6.76
CA ILE A 304 0.96 -5.94 6.25
C ILE A 304 0.87 -7.10 5.27
N ASN A 305 0.12 -8.15 5.59
CA ASN A 305 -0.03 -9.30 4.70
C ASN A 305 -0.71 -8.90 3.39
N ARG A 306 -1.76 -8.08 3.41
CA ARG A 306 -2.40 -7.54 2.21
C ARG A 306 -1.40 -6.77 1.34
N SER A 307 -0.58 -5.93 1.98
CA SER A 307 0.45 -5.13 1.31
C SER A 307 1.52 -6.02 0.68
N LEU A 308 2.01 -7.04 1.38
CA LEU A 308 2.99 -8.00 0.86
C LEU A 308 2.45 -8.83 -0.30
N VAL A 309 1.25 -9.39 -0.15
CA VAL A 309 0.61 -10.20 -1.20
C VAL A 309 0.37 -9.37 -2.47
N GLY A 310 -0.12 -8.14 -2.32
CA GLY A 310 -0.29 -7.24 -3.45
C GLY A 310 1.03 -6.82 -4.09
N HIS A 311 2.08 -6.63 -3.28
CA HIS A 311 3.43 -6.37 -3.79
C HIS A 311 3.95 -7.54 -4.64
N PHE A 312 3.82 -8.79 -4.21
CA PHE A 312 4.17 -9.96 -5.02
C PHE A 312 3.36 -10.03 -6.31
N GLY A 313 2.08 -9.66 -6.26
CA GLY A 313 1.24 -9.52 -7.45
C GLY A 313 1.80 -8.48 -8.44
N ASN A 314 2.33 -7.37 -7.95
CA ASN A 314 2.98 -6.35 -8.78
C ASN A 314 4.28 -6.86 -9.41
N LEU A 315 5.12 -7.59 -8.66
CA LEU A 315 6.33 -8.22 -9.18
C LEU A 315 6.01 -9.27 -10.27
N SER A 316 4.95 -10.06 -10.05
CA SER A 316 4.48 -11.04 -11.04
C SER A 316 4.00 -10.37 -12.33
N ARG A 317 3.29 -9.25 -12.25
CA ARG A 317 2.85 -8.46 -13.42
C ARG A 317 4.03 -7.88 -14.21
N LEU A 318 5.06 -7.41 -13.50
CA LEU A 318 6.31 -6.96 -14.13
C LEU A 318 7.14 -8.13 -14.69
N ARG A 319 6.88 -9.35 -14.27
CA ARG A 319 7.74 -10.51 -14.54
C ARG A 319 9.18 -10.21 -14.11
N ALA A 320 9.32 -9.63 -12.93
CA ALA A 320 10.59 -9.13 -12.45
C ALA A 320 11.47 -10.24 -11.89
N THR A 321 12.75 -10.19 -12.24
CA THR A 321 13.82 -11.03 -11.70
C THR A 321 14.66 -10.21 -10.73
N GLY A 322 14.98 -10.77 -9.56
CA GLY A 322 15.77 -10.02 -8.60
C GLY A 322 16.33 -10.82 -7.43
N PRO A 323 17.25 -10.21 -6.66
CA PRO A 323 17.88 -10.80 -5.50
C PRO A 323 17.01 -10.66 -4.24
N TRP A 324 15.78 -11.20 -4.28
CA TRP A 324 14.76 -10.97 -3.26
C TRP A 324 15.20 -11.39 -1.86
N ARG A 325 15.92 -12.50 -1.76
CA ARG A 325 16.52 -13.01 -0.54
C ARG A 325 17.45 -11.97 0.10
N ASP A 326 18.40 -11.46 -0.67
CA ASP A 326 19.42 -10.53 -0.16
C ASP A 326 18.79 -9.20 0.24
N LEU A 327 17.78 -8.75 -0.53
CA LEU A 327 17.04 -7.54 -0.25
C LEU A 327 16.29 -7.65 1.08
N VAL A 328 15.58 -8.74 1.32
CA VAL A 328 14.88 -8.97 2.59
C VAL A 328 15.87 -9.07 3.75
N LEU A 329 16.97 -9.81 3.59
CA LEU A 329 18.00 -9.95 4.63
C LEU A 329 18.66 -8.62 4.99
N LYS A 330 18.87 -7.73 4.00
CA LYS A 330 19.40 -6.38 4.21
C LYS A 330 18.56 -5.61 5.24
N TYR A 331 17.24 -5.63 5.10
CA TYR A 331 16.34 -4.88 5.98
C TYR A 331 15.94 -5.63 7.26
N ALA A 332 15.86 -6.96 7.21
CA ALA A 332 15.62 -7.78 8.41
C ALA A 332 16.77 -7.72 9.43
N ALA A 333 17.96 -7.28 9.03
CA ALA A 333 19.09 -7.08 9.94
C ALA A 333 19.04 -5.75 10.70
N VAL A 334 18.33 -4.75 10.16
CA VAL A 334 18.26 -3.39 10.75
C VAL A 334 17.29 -3.34 11.94
N GLY A 335 16.31 -4.22 11.99
CA GLY A 335 15.28 -4.29 13.03
C GLY A 335 15.64 -5.14 14.25
N GLY A 336 16.86 -5.69 14.35
CA GLY A 336 17.32 -6.60 15.43
C GLY A 336 18.23 -5.95 16.45
#